data_714944df589de5f6fe2c07e4287ea3a7
#
_entry.id   714944df589de5f6fe2c07e4287ea3a7
#
_cell.length_a   1.000
_cell.length_b   1.000
_cell.length_c   1.000
_cell.angle_alpha   90.00
_cell.angle_beta   90.00
_cell.angle_gamma   90.00
#
_symmetry.space_group_name_H-M   'P 1'
#
loop_
_entity.id
_entity.type
_entity.pdbx_description
1 polymer ?
#
loop_
_entity_poly.entity_id
_entity_poly.type
_entity_poly.pdbx_seq_one_letter_code
_entity_poly.pdbx_strand_id
1 'polypeptide(L)'
;MCDPDELTRLRQQLDQQLQHLQGVISKLANRLQRRLLAQQTRAWEFDLDEGLLDAGRLSRVVVNPLQALSYKRELDTEFRDTVVTLLIDNSGSMRGRPITVAAMCGDILARTLERCGVKVEILGFTTRAWKGGQSREAWLAAGKPANPGRLNDLRHIIYKSADAPWRRARKNLGLMMREGLLKENIDGEALDWAHKRLLGRTEQRRILMMISDGAPVDDSTLSVNPGNYLERHLRWVIEEVETRSPVELIAIGIGHDVTRYYRRAVTIVDAEELGGAMTEKLAELFDEEAQAEPRRMRRLDA
;
A
#
# COMPACT_ATOMS: atom_id res chain seq x y z
N MET A 1 10.80 -23.52 2.14
CA MET A 1 9.73 -23.31 3.13
C MET A 1 10.40 -22.98 4.46
N CYS A 2 9.78 -22.19 5.32
CA CYS A 2 10.27 -21.92 6.68
C CYS A 2 9.62 -22.91 7.63
N ASP A 3 10.36 -23.41 8.61
CA ASP A 3 9.82 -24.28 9.65
C ASP A 3 8.79 -23.48 10.50
N PRO A 4 7.65 -24.08 10.88
CA PRO A 4 6.64 -23.43 11.73
C PRO A 4 7.18 -22.91 13.06
N ASP A 5 8.15 -23.63 13.67
CA ASP A 5 8.77 -23.23 14.93
C ASP A 5 9.72 -22.03 14.74
N GLU A 6 10.51 -22.04 13.66
CA GLU A 6 11.33 -20.90 13.27
C GLU A 6 10.45 -19.66 13.04
N LEU A 7 9.36 -19.81 12.31
CA LEU A 7 8.42 -18.72 12.03
C LEU A 7 7.81 -18.16 13.33
N THR A 8 7.49 -19.00 14.28
CA THR A 8 6.96 -18.60 15.59
C THR A 8 8.00 -17.80 16.38
N ARG A 9 9.26 -18.26 16.39
CA ARG A 9 10.38 -17.56 17.03
C ARG A 9 10.63 -16.17 16.41
N LEU A 10 10.69 -16.10 15.08
CA LEU A 10 10.87 -14.83 14.37
C LEU A 10 9.71 -13.85 14.65
N ARG A 11 8.49 -14.36 14.75
CA ARG A 11 7.34 -13.54 15.15
C ARG A 11 7.45 -13.04 16.58
N GLN A 12 7.89 -13.85 17.51
CA GLN A 12 8.10 -13.43 18.91
C GLN A 12 9.14 -12.31 19.00
N GLN A 13 10.21 -12.41 18.22
CA GLN A 13 11.23 -11.35 18.14
C GLN A 13 10.63 -10.03 17.65
N LEU A 14 9.82 -10.06 16.61
CA LEU A 14 9.12 -8.87 16.10
C LEU A 14 8.12 -8.32 17.15
N ASP A 15 7.39 -9.19 17.85
CA ASP A 15 6.44 -8.78 18.89
C ASP A 15 7.13 -8.08 20.08
N GLN A 16 8.34 -8.52 20.47
CA GLN A 16 9.13 -7.85 21.51
C GLN A 16 9.48 -6.42 21.11
N GLN A 17 9.86 -6.21 19.85
CA GLN A 17 10.17 -4.88 19.34
C GLN A 17 8.92 -4.00 19.25
N LEU A 18 7.77 -4.58 18.91
CA LEU A 18 6.50 -3.86 18.85
C LEU A 18 5.95 -3.46 20.22
N GLN A 19 6.40 -4.07 21.32
CA GLN A 19 5.90 -3.75 22.66
C GLN A 19 6.10 -2.29 23.02
N HIS A 20 7.23 -1.70 22.66
CA HIS A 20 7.53 -0.28 22.93
C HIS A 20 6.65 0.69 22.14
N LEU A 21 6.08 0.23 20.99
CA LEU A 21 5.28 1.06 20.09
C LEU A 21 3.77 0.93 20.27
N GLN A 22 3.30 0.17 21.25
CA GLN A 22 1.85 -0.07 21.48
C GLN A 22 1.06 1.24 21.72
N GLY A 23 1.65 2.19 22.43
CA GLY A 23 1.05 3.51 22.63
C GLY A 23 0.93 4.32 21.35
N VAL A 24 1.93 4.23 20.47
CA VAL A 24 1.96 4.87 19.17
C VAL A 24 0.88 4.25 18.26
N ILE A 25 0.78 2.91 18.22
CA ILE A 25 -0.22 2.18 17.45
C ILE A 25 -1.64 2.61 17.83
N SER A 26 -1.92 2.71 19.13
CA SER A 26 -3.25 3.07 19.60
C SER A 26 -3.62 4.51 19.24
N LYS A 27 -2.67 5.45 19.36
CA LYS A 27 -2.87 6.87 18.97
C LYS A 27 -3.10 6.98 17.44
N LEU A 28 -2.30 6.28 16.66
CA LEU A 28 -2.40 6.22 15.21
C LEU A 28 -3.78 5.67 14.78
N ALA A 29 -4.17 4.54 15.33
CA ALA A 29 -5.46 3.91 15.02
C ALA A 29 -6.63 4.86 15.33
N ASN A 30 -6.63 5.48 16.50
CA ASN A 30 -7.70 6.39 16.91
C ASN A 30 -7.73 7.66 16.05
N ARG A 31 -6.58 8.21 15.64
CA ARG A 31 -6.51 9.39 14.78
C ARG A 31 -6.99 9.09 13.37
N LEU A 32 -6.51 7.98 12.80
CA LEU A 32 -6.92 7.54 11.46
C LEU A 32 -8.42 7.19 11.44
N GLN A 33 -8.90 6.45 12.42
CA GLN A 33 -10.31 6.11 12.54
C GLN A 33 -11.21 7.35 12.63
N ARG A 34 -10.84 8.35 13.46
CA ARG A 34 -11.60 9.60 13.54
C ARG A 34 -11.64 10.34 12.22
N ARG A 35 -10.52 10.41 11.49
CA ARG A 35 -10.48 11.08 10.17
C ARG A 35 -11.29 10.32 9.13
N LEU A 36 -11.17 9.00 9.07
CA LEU A 36 -11.95 8.18 8.16
C LEU A 36 -13.45 8.25 8.45
N LEU A 37 -13.85 8.27 9.73
CA LEU A 37 -15.26 8.49 10.14
C LEU A 37 -15.73 9.91 9.86
N ALA A 38 -14.88 10.93 9.99
CA ALA A 38 -15.24 12.32 9.69
C ALA A 38 -15.46 12.55 8.20
N GLN A 39 -14.88 11.72 7.34
CA GLN A 39 -15.07 11.77 5.88
C GLN A 39 -16.25 10.92 5.38
N GLN A 40 -16.96 10.23 6.25
CA GLN A 40 -18.26 9.65 5.90
C GLN A 40 -19.19 10.82 5.56
N THR A 41 -19.25 11.16 4.30
CA THR A 41 -20.27 12.07 3.77
C THR A 41 -21.61 11.41 4.00
N ARG A 42 -22.36 11.92 4.97
CA ARG A 42 -23.73 11.53 5.18
C ARG A 42 -24.52 11.95 3.94
N ALA A 43 -24.81 11.01 3.08
CA ALA A 43 -25.69 11.24 1.96
C ALA A 43 -27.13 11.17 2.48
N TRP A 44 -27.97 12.09 2.01
CA TRP A 44 -29.38 12.05 2.27
C TRP A 44 -30.12 11.50 1.05
N GLU A 45 -30.91 10.47 1.24
CA GLU A 45 -31.91 10.06 0.28
C GLU A 45 -33.15 10.89 0.53
N PHE A 46 -33.60 11.57 -0.51
CA PHE A 46 -34.75 12.47 -0.44
C PHE A 46 -35.98 11.87 -1.17
N ASP A 47 -37.09 12.55 -1.05
CA ASP A 47 -38.31 12.17 -1.74
C ASP A 47 -38.82 10.77 -1.34
N LEU A 48 -38.80 10.50 -0.04
CA LEU A 48 -39.30 9.26 0.56
C LEU A 48 -40.70 9.50 1.15
N ASP A 49 -41.46 8.44 1.29
CA ASP A 49 -42.74 8.36 1.96
C ASP A 49 -42.64 8.13 3.48
N GLU A 50 -41.45 7.69 3.95
CA GLU A 50 -41.13 7.44 5.36
C GLU A 50 -39.76 7.97 5.71
N GLY A 51 -39.55 8.43 6.96
CA GLY A 51 -38.25 8.86 7.46
C GLY A 51 -38.29 10.15 8.28
N LEU A 52 -37.19 10.93 8.22
CA LEU A 52 -37.12 12.26 8.80
C LEU A 52 -37.78 13.30 7.88
N LEU A 53 -38.62 14.15 8.44
CA LEU A 53 -39.28 15.20 7.68
C LEU A 53 -38.27 16.18 7.08
N ASP A 54 -38.31 16.40 5.77
CA ASP A 54 -37.48 17.40 5.10
C ASP A 54 -38.17 18.76 5.08
N ALA A 55 -37.90 19.59 6.08
CA ALA A 55 -38.50 20.91 6.22
C ALA A 55 -38.27 21.82 5.00
N GLY A 56 -37.17 21.65 4.27
CA GLY A 56 -36.85 22.42 3.06
C GLY A 56 -37.76 22.10 1.87
N ARG A 57 -38.47 20.96 1.89
CA ARG A 57 -39.33 20.48 0.80
C ARG A 57 -40.81 20.47 1.13
N LEU A 58 -41.20 20.92 2.32
CA LEU A 58 -42.62 20.98 2.75
C LEU A 58 -43.49 21.84 1.86
N SER A 59 -42.96 22.86 1.19
CA SER A 59 -43.68 23.66 0.23
C SER A 59 -44.27 22.84 -0.93
N ARG A 60 -43.67 21.72 -1.29
CA ARG A 60 -44.16 20.80 -2.33
C ARG A 60 -45.51 20.13 -1.91
N VAL A 61 -45.64 19.78 -0.63
CA VAL A 61 -46.87 19.16 -0.10
C VAL A 61 -48.05 20.11 -0.21
N VAL A 62 -47.82 21.41 -0.04
CA VAL A 62 -48.86 22.44 -0.19
C VAL A 62 -49.26 22.62 -1.65
N VAL A 63 -48.28 22.53 -2.58
CA VAL A 63 -48.51 22.73 -4.02
C VAL A 63 -49.12 21.47 -4.67
N ASN A 64 -48.71 20.29 -4.24
CA ASN A 64 -49.20 19.01 -4.77
C ASN A 64 -49.38 17.97 -3.66
N PRO A 65 -50.57 17.99 -2.98
CA PRO A 65 -50.85 17.09 -1.87
C PRO A 65 -50.91 15.60 -2.22
N LEU A 66 -51.01 15.27 -3.51
CA LEU A 66 -51.02 13.89 -3.99
C LEU A 66 -49.61 13.24 -4.08
N GLN A 67 -48.58 14.04 -4.02
CA GLN A 67 -47.18 13.58 -3.97
C GLN A 67 -46.51 14.00 -2.64
N ALA A 68 -46.89 13.34 -1.57
CA ALA A 68 -46.41 13.66 -0.22
C ALA A 68 -45.01 13.12 0.09
N LEU A 69 -44.10 13.01 -0.90
CA LEU A 69 -42.72 12.56 -0.74
C LEU A 69 -41.90 13.68 -0.08
N SER A 70 -42.04 13.84 1.23
CA SER A 70 -41.43 14.93 2.01
C SER A 70 -40.49 14.44 3.10
N TYR A 71 -40.16 13.17 3.05
CA TYR A 71 -39.25 12.59 4.01
C TYR A 71 -37.86 12.36 3.38
N LYS A 72 -36.84 12.37 4.25
CA LYS A 72 -35.47 12.04 3.92
C LYS A 72 -34.94 11.00 4.91
N ARG A 73 -34.06 10.16 4.44
CA ARG A 73 -33.35 9.17 5.25
C ARG A 73 -31.87 9.39 5.10
N GLU A 74 -31.15 9.28 6.20
CA GLU A 74 -29.71 9.24 6.17
C GLU A 74 -29.27 7.91 5.54
N LEU A 75 -28.61 7.98 4.39
CA LEU A 75 -27.93 6.83 3.81
C LEU A 75 -26.63 6.66 4.57
N ASP A 76 -26.46 5.53 5.24
CA ASP A 76 -25.14 5.08 5.63
C ASP A 76 -24.35 4.88 4.33
N THR A 77 -23.56 5.89 3.96
CA THR A 77 -22.65 5.76 2.84
C THR A 77 -21.66 4.70 3.25
N GLU A 78 -21.74 3.53 2.61
CA GLU A 78 -20.75 2.50 2.82
C GLU A 78 -19.37 3.15 2.67
N PHE A 79 -18.52 2.93 3.67
CA PHE A 79 -17.13 3.36 3.65
C PHE A 79 -16.55 2.94 2.30
N ARG A 80 -16.00 3.89 1.54
CA ARG A 80 -15.43 3.58 0.21
C ARG A 80 -14.57 2.34 0.35
N ASP A 81 -14.98 1.30 -0.36
CA ASP A 81 -14.29 0.02 -0.37
C ASP A 81 -12.83 0.26 -0.80
N THR A 82 -11.92 0.25 0.15
CA THR A 82 -10.53 0.63 -0.03
C THR A 82 -9.62 -0.56 0.22
N VAL A 83 -8.66 -0.76 -0.67
CA VAL A 83 -7.57 -1.72 -0.48
C VAL A 83 -6.23 -1.01 -0.50
N VAL A 84 -5.37 -1.37 0.45
CA VAL A 84 -3.99 -0.88 0.54
C VAL A 84 -3.04 -2.05 0.39
N THR A 85 -2.15 -2.00 -0.59
CA THR A 85 -1.06 -2.96 -0.77
C THR A 85 0.25 -2.35 -0.30
N LEU A 86 0.88 -2.97 0.69
CA LEU A 86 2.22 -2.64 1.16
C LEU A 86 3.21 -3.53 0.41
N LEU A 87 4.08 -2.95 -0.40
CA LEU A 87 5.15 -3.65 -1.11
C LEU A 87 6.48 -3.35 -0.42
N ILE A 88 7.05 -4.36 0.23
CA ILE A 88 8.22 -4.22 1.11
C ILE A 88 9.45 -4.78 0.42
N ASP A 89 10.49 -3.97 0.36
CA ASP A 89 11.80 -4.37 -0.10
C ASP A 89 12.45 -5.35 0.90
N ASN A 90 12.86 -6.51 0.39
CA ASN A 90 13.59 -7.53 1.13
C ASN A 90 15.00 -7.71 0.54
N SER A 91 15.64 -6.62 0.17
CA SER A 91 17.02 -6.60 -0.32
C SER A 91 18.06 -6.68 0.79
N GLY A 92 19.31 -6.90 0.40
CA GLY A 92 20.42 -7.00 1.33
C GLY A 92 20.74 -5.71 2.07
N SER A 93 20.48 -4.54 1.47
CA SER A 93 20.61 -3.22 2.08
C SER A 93 19.65 -3.02 3.25
N MET A 94 18.47 -3.61 3.16
CA MET A 94 17.48 -3.62 4.23
C MET A 94 17.90 -4.42 5.47
N ARG A 95 19.02 -5.15 5.43
CA ARG A 95 19.46 -6.00 6.54
C ARG A 95 19.66 -5.22 7.83
N GLY A 96 19.21 -5.81 8.94
CA GLY A 96 19.32 -5.22 10.28
C GLY A 96 18.18 -4.29 10.63
N ARG A 97 18.48 -3.03 10.97
CA ARG A 97 17.49 -2.06 11.40
C ARG A 97 16.43 -1.72 10.34
N PRO A 98 16.76 -1.49 9.06
CA PRO A 98 15.76 -1.13 8.06
C PRO A 98 14.64 -2.16 7.89
N ILE A 99 14.96 -3.44 7.73
CA ILE A 99 13.93 -4.50 7.57
C ILE A 99 13.06 -4.65 8.82
N THR A 100 13.66 -4.43 9.99
CA THR A 100 12.95 -4.45 11.26
C THR A 100 11.92 -3.31 11.32
N VAL A 101 12.33 -2.10 10.95
CA VAL A 101 11.44 -0.94 10.84
C VAL A 101 10.34 -1.21 9.82
N ALA A 102 10.67 -1.74 8.63
CA ALA A 102 9.70 -2.08 7.60
C ALA A 102 8.68 -3.12 8.08
N ALA A 103 9.12 -4.17 8.78
CA ALA A 103 8.25 -5.20 9.33
C ALA A 103 7.31 -4.65 10.41
N MET A 104 7.83 -3.77 11.28
CA MET A 104 7.00 -3.06 12.28
C MET A 104 5.99 -2.14 11.61
N CYS A 105 6.38 -1.39 10.59
CA CYS A 105 5.51 -0.57 9.77
C CYS A 105 4.36 -1.39 9.19
N GLY A 106 4.68 -2.47 8.52
CA GLY A 106 3.71 -3.37 7.91
C GLY A 106 2.71 -3.93 8.93
N ASP A 107 3.18 -4.36 10.11
CA ASP A 107 2.33 -4.87 11.18
C ASP A 107 1.40 -3.79 11.75
N ILE A 108 1.94 -2.62 12.04
CA ILE A 108 1.19 -1.48 12.59
C ILE A 108 0.10 -1.03 11.61
N LEU A 109 0.48 -0.83 10.34
CA LEU A 109 -0.45 -0.40 9.30
C LEU A 109 -1.55 -1.42 9.06
N ALA A 110 -1.21 -2.71 8.93
CA ALA A 110 -2.20 -3.75 8.72
C ALA A 110 -3.22 -3.79 9.85
N ARG A 111 -2.77 -3.73 11.10
CA ARG A 111 -3.65 -3.71 12.29
C ARG A 111 -4.54 -2.49 12.33
N THR A 112 -3.98 -1.33 12.01
CA THR A 112 -4.69 -0.05 12.08
C THR A 112 -5.72 0.07 10.98
N LEU A 113 -5.33 -0.21 9.74
CA LEU A 113 -6.21 -0.10 8.57
C LEU A 113 -7.35 -1.11 8.62
N GLU A 114 -7.08 -2.37 9.01
CA GLU A 114 -8.15 -3.37 9.19
C GLU A 114 -9.16 -2.97 10.26
N ARG A 115 -8.74 -2.33 11.35
CA ARG A 115 -9.66 -1.79 12.37
C ARG A 115 -10.56 -0.69 11.82
N CYS A 116 -10.13 -0.02 10.76
CA CYS A 116 -10.89 1.01 10.04
C CYS A 116 -11.70 0.45 8.88
N GLY A 117 -11.79 -0.89 8.72
CA GLY A 117 -12.53 -1.52 7.62
C GLY A 117 -11.80 -1.55 6.27
N VAL A 118 -10.53 -1.11 6.21
CA VAL A 118 -9.72 -1.12 5.00
C VAL A 118 -9.09 -2.49 4.80
N LYS A 119 -9.17 -3.05 3.60
CA LYS A 119 -8.45 -4.28 3.25
C LYS A 119 -6.97 -4.01 3.06
N VAL A 120 -6.11 -4.85 3.63
CA VAL A 120 -4.67 -4.67 3.55
C VAL A 120 -3.99 -5.91 2.99
N GLU A 121 -3.18 -5.72 1.96
CA GLU A 121 -2.27 -6.73 1.42
C GLU A 121 -0.83 -6.38 1.81
N ILE A 122 -0.01 -7.39 2.15
CA ILE A 122 1.42 -7.19 2.44
C ILE A 122 2.21 -8.12 1.55
N LEU A 123 2.99 -7.51 0.69
CA LEU A 123 3.85 -8.15 -0.29
C LEU A 123 5.32 -7.87 0.04
N GLY A 124 6.19 -8.74 -0.39
CA GLY A 124 7.63 -8.52 -0.35
C GLY A 124 8.29 -8.94 -1.64
N PHE A 125 9.43 -8.37 -1.93
CA PHE A 125 10.20 -8.72 -3.11
C PHE A 125 11.71 -8.76 -2.82
N THR A 126 12.38 -9.66 -3.51
CA THR A 126 13.84 -9.82 -3.54
C THR A 126 14.19 -10.72 -4.73
N THR A 127 15.42 -11.13 -4.85
CA THR A 127 15.86 -12.16 -5.81
C THR A 127 16.06 -13.52 -5.15
N ARG A 128 16.16 -14.59 -5.95
CA ARG A 128 16.45 -15.95 -5.45
C ARG A 128 17.91 -16.14 -5.14
N ALA A 129 18.79 -15.50 -5.88
CA ALA A 129 20.23 -15.62 -5.75
C ALA A 129 20.88 -14.25 -5.57
N TRP A 130 22.08 -14.22 -4.99
CA TRP A 130 22.88 -13.01 -4.87
C TRP A 130 23.52 -12.59 -6.22
N LYS A 131 23.82 -13.52 -7.08
CA LYS A 131 24.51 -13.25 -8.35
C LYS A 131 23.95 -14.12 -9.47
N GLY A 132 22.79 -13.75 -9.96
CA GLY A 132 22.17 -14.42 -11.08
C GLY A 132 21.14 -15.47 -10.66
N GLY A 133 21.28 -16.70 -11.17
CA GLY A 133 20.34 -17.79 -11.02
C GLY A 133 20.10 -18.45 -12.36
N GLN A 134 18.98 -19.15 -12.54
CA GLN A 134 18.65 -19.85 -13.79
C GLN A 134 18.65 -18.94 -15.02
N SER A 135 18.16 -17.70 -14.86
CA SER A 135 18.17 -16.69 -15.92
C SER A 135 19.57 -16.42 -16.44
N ARG A 136 20.54 -16.29 -15.54
CA ARG A 136 21.96 -16.08 -15.89
C ARG A 136 22.58 -17.33 -16.50
N GLU A 137 22.29 -18.51 -15.96
CA GLU A 137 22.78 -19.78 -16.49
C GLU A 137 22.29 -19.99 -17.93
N ALA A 138 21.01 -19.75 -18.20
CA ALA A 138 20.44 -19.82 -19.54
C ALA A 138 21.12 -18.83 -20.52
N TRP A 139 21.40 -17.62 -20.09
CA TRP A 139 22.13 -16.63 -20.88
C TRP A 139 23.57 -17.06 -21.19
N LEU A 140 24.28 -17.65 -20.23
CA LEU A 140 25.61 -18.20 -20.44
C LEU A 140 25.59 -19.36 -21.43
N ALA A 141 24.64 -20.28 -21.29
CA ALA A 141 24.45 -21.41 -22.20
C ALA A 141 24.09 -20.99 -23.63
N ALA A 142 23.37 -19.87 -23.78
CA ALA A 142 23.04 -19.30 -25.08
C ALA A 142 24.17 -18.51 -25.75
N GLY A 143 25.40 -18.54 -25.20
CA GLY A 143 26.55 -17.85 -25.77
C GLY A 143 26.61 -16.35 -25.48
N LYS A 144 25.97 -15.88 -24.42
CA LYS A 144 25.97 -14.49 -23.95
C LYS A 144 25.48 -13.47 -24.99
N PRO A 145 24.26 -13.61 -25.50
CA PRO A 145 23.70 -12.63 -26.45
C PRO A 145 23.73 -11.23 -25.86
N ALA A 146 23.88 -10.21 -26.70
CA ALA A 146 23.89 -8.81 -26.30
C ALA A 146 22.52 -8.38 -25.77
N ASN A 147 22.53 -7.43 -24.82
CA ASN A 147 21.32 -6.85 -24.22
C ASN A 147 20.34 -7.89 -23.61
N PRO A 148 20.81 -8.73 -22.72
CA PRO A 148 19.99 -9.84 -22.19
C PRO A 148 18.80 -9.39 -21.32
N GLY A 149 18.82 -8.15 -20.85
CA GLY A 149 17.86 -7.70 -19.87
C GLY A 149 18.20 -8.21 -18.46
N ARG A 150 17.18 -8.55 -17.67
CA ARG A 150 17.38 -9.06 -16.31
C ARG A 150 18.02 -10.45 -16.31
N LEU A 151 19.05 -10.62 -15.50
CA LEU A 151 19.80 -11.86 -15.33
C LEU A 151 19.71 -12.47 -13.93
N ASN A 152 18.68 -12.16 -13.17
CA ASN A 152 18.43 -12.78 -11.87
C ASN A 152 17.00 -13.29 -11.78
N ASP A 153 16.77 -14.30 -10.93
CA ASP A 153 15.45 -14.88 -10.74
C ASP A 153 14.71 -14.11 -9.63
N LEU A 154 13.50 -13.66 -9.93
CA LEU A 154 12.68 -12.92 -8.98
C LEU A 154 12.12 -13.83 -7.89
N ARG A 155 11.97 -13.26 -6.69
CA ARG A 155 11.22 -13.83 -5.57
C ARG A 155 10.22 -12.81 -5.07
N HIS A 156 8.98 -13.00 -5.45
CA HIS A 156 7.85 -12.25 -4.94
C HIS A 156 7.17 -13.04 -3.82
N ILE A 157 6.85 -12.39 -2.71
CA ILE A 157 6.38 -13.02 -1.48
C ILE A 157 5.05 -12.39 -1.09
N ILE A 158 4.05 -13.20 -0.79
CA ILE A 158 2.78 -12.76 -0.23
C ILE A 158 2.81 -13.09 1.26
N TYR A 159 3.08 -12.10 2.09
CA TYR A 159 3.02 -12.25 3.55
C TYR A 159 1.58 -12.27 4.04
N LYS A 160 0.73 -11.44 3.46
CA LYS A 160 -0.69 -11.34 3.76
C LYS A 160 -1.46 -10.96 2.49
N SER A 161 -2.42 -11.76 2.10
CA SER A 161 -3.37 -11.40 1.04
C SER A 161 -4.43 -10.41 1.58
N ALA A 162 -5.02 -9.62 0.69
CA ALA A 162 -5.99 -8.58 1.05
C ALA A 162 -7.20 -9.14 1.84
N ASP A 163 -7.67 -10.32 1.47
CA ASP A 163 -8.86 -10.94 2.07
C ASP A 163 -8.56 -11.79 3.32
N ALA A 164 -7.28 -12.07 3.61
CA ALA A 164 -6.88 -12.79 4.81
C ALA A 164 -6.82 -11.82 6.00
N PRO A 165 -7.51 -12.07 7.11
CA PRO A 165 -7.41 -11.20 8.28
C PRO A 165 -6.00 -11.22 8.88
N TRP A 166 -5.54 -10.07 9.38
CA TRP A 166 -4.22 -9.91 9.98
C TRP A 166 -3.91 -10.98 11.03
N ARG A 167 -4.88 -11.34 11.86
CA ARG A 167 -4.70 -12.36 12.92
C ARG A 167 -4.20 -13.70 12.39
N ARG A 168 -4.62 -14.11 11.18
CA ARG A 168 -4.18 -15.35 10.53
C ARG A 168 -2.80 -15.19 9.89
N ALA A 169 -2.55 -14.04 9.25
CA ALA A 169 -1.30 -13.77 8.54
C ALA A 169 -0.15 -13.28 9.45
N ARG A 170 -0.45 -12.89 10.68
CA ARG A 170 0.48 -12.28 11.63
C ARG A 170 1.82 -13.01 11.73
N LYS A 171 1.81 -14.34 11.78
CA LYS A 171 3.03 -15.15 11.89
C LYS A 171 3.93 -14.98 10.66
N ASN A 172 3.34 -14.83 9.47
CA ASN A 172 4.09 -14.71 8.21
C ASN A 172 4.96 -13.46 8.17
N LEU A 173 4.56 -12.39 8.85
CA LEU A 173 5.35 -11.14 8.91
C LEU A 173 6.70 -11.36 9.62
N GLY A 174 6.79 -12.34 10.54
CA GLY A 174 8.06 -12.74 11.14
C GLY A 174 9.09 -13.22 10.12
N LEU A 175 8.66 -13.74 8.96
CA LEU A 175 9.55 -14.21 7.92
C LEU A 175 10.45 -13.09 7.35
N MET A 176 10.04 -11.83 7.42
CA MET A 176 10.87 -10.68 7.00
C MET A 176 12.18 -10.60 7.81
N MET A 177 12.16 -11.08 9.06
CA MET A 177 13.32 -11.07 9.95
C MET A 177 14.32 -12.19 9.63
N ARG A 178 14.04 -13.07 8.66
CA ARG A 178 14.90 -14.21 8.32
C ARG A 178 16.08 -13.77 7.50
N GLU A 179 17.29 -13.86 8.04
CA GLU A 179 18.53 -13.41 7.41
C GLU A 179 18.77 -13.98 6.01
N GLY A 180 18.48 -15.25 5.77
CA GLY A 180 18.70 -15.91 4.49
C GLY A 180 17.72 -15.49 3.37
N LEU A 181 16.71 -14.68 3.67
CA LEU A 181 15.71 -14.21 2.72
C LEU A 181 16.23 -13.03 1.89
N LEU A 182 16.95 -12.11 2.54
CA LEU A 182 17.38 -10.84 1.96
C LEU A 182 18.49 -11.07 0.90
N LYS A 183 18.27 -10.52 -0.31
CA LYS A 183 19.19 -10.64 -1.44
C LYS A 183 19.26 -9.32 -2.24
N GLU A 184 19.23 -9.37 -3.56
CA GLU A 184 19.21 -8.19 -4.42
C GLU A 184 17.79 -7.73 -4.72
N ASN A 185 17.60 -6.53 -5.29
CA ASN A 185 16.30 -5.93 -5.53
C ASN A 185 16.12 -5.48 -6.99
N ILE A 186 14.96 -5.80 -7.54
CA ILE A 186 14.52 -5.39 -8.89
C ILE A 186 13.14 -4.73 -8.74
N ASP A 187 13.18 -3.48 -8.29
CA ASP A 187 12.02 -2.72 -7.82
C ASP A 187 10.96 -2.50 -8.90
N GLY A 188 11.39 -2.20 -10.14
CA GLY A 188 10.46 -1.93 -11.22
C GLY A 188 9.54 -3.11 -11.53
N GLU A 189 10.07 -4.35 -11.62
CA GLU A 189 9.26 -5.54 -11.85
C GLU A 189 8.40 -5.89 -10.64
N ALA A 190 8.88 -5.63 -9.43
CA ALA A 190 8.11 -5.84 -8.20
C ALA A 190 6.95 -4.86 -8.10
N LEU A 191 7.17 -3.59 -8.43
CA LEU A 191 6.13 -2.56 -8.46
C LEU A 191 5.05 -2.88 -9.49
N ASP A 192 5.44 -3.26 -10.71
CA ASP A 192 4.51 -3.70 -11.78
C ASP A 192 3.69 -4.93 -11.35
N TRP A 193 4.32 -5.90 -10.69
CA TRP A 193 3.63 -7.07 -10.16
C TRP A 193 2.57 -6.69 -9.11
N ALA A 194 2.92 -5.85 -8.14
CA ALA A 194 1.99 -5.39 -7.11
C ALA A 194 0.86 -4.53 -7.70
N HIS A 195 1.18 -3.68 -8.68
CA HIS A 195 0.21 -2.89 -9.42
C HIS A 195 -0.81 -3.76 -10.16
N LYS A 196 -0.36 -4.79 -10.91
CA LYS A 196 -1.24 -5.74 -11.60
C LYS A 196 -2.16 -6.49 -10.64
N ARG A 197 -1.69 -6.82 -9.43
CA ARG A 197 -2.52 -7.42 -8.39
C ARG A 197 -3.63 -6.49 -7.94
N LEU A 198 -3.32 -5.21 -7.75
CA LEU A 198 -4.31 -4.18 -7.37
C LEU A 198 -5.32 -3.89 -8.48
N LEU A 199 -4.91 -3.91 -9.74
CA LEU A 199 -5.83 -3.76 -10.88
C LEU A 199 -6.88 -4.88 -10.93
N GLY A 200 -6.55 -6.08 -10.48
CA GLY A 200 -7.48 -7.19 -10.37
C GLY A 200 -8.45 -7.10 -9.18
N ARG A 201 -8.37 -6.06 -8.35
CA ARG A 201 -9.26 -5.86 -7.20
C ARG A 201 -10.53 -5.08 -7.59
N THR A 202 -11.61 -5.35 -6.87
CA THR A 202 -12.92 -4.73 -7.10
C THR A 202 -13.14 -3.46 -6.29
N GLU A 203 -12.29 -3.21 -5.28
CA GLU A 203 -12.39 -2.06 -4.41
C GLU A 203 -12.30 -0.75 -5.22
N GLN A 204 -13.10 0.23 -4.84
CA GLN A 204 -13.15 1.52 -5.54
C GLN A 204 -11.85 2.29 -5.42
N ARG A 205 -11.24 2.27 -4.24
CA ARG A 205 -9.97 2.95 -3.96
C ARG A 205 -8.85 1.94 -3.77
N ARG A 206 -7.75 2.14 -4.50
CA ARG A 206 -6.61 1.22 -4.53
C ARG A 206 -5.34 2.00 -4.29
N ILE A 207 -4.65 1.69 -3.21
CA ILE A 207 -3.43 2.39 -2.80
C ILE A 207 -2.27 1.39 -2.80
N LEU A 208 -1.19 1.73 -3.50
CA LEU A 208 0.08 0.99 -3.51
C LEU A 208 1.12 1.77 -2.73
N MET A 209 1.60 1.20 -1.63
CA MET A 209 2.64 1.79 -0.79
C MET A 209 3.94 1.00 -0.95
N MET A 210 4.94 1.63 -1.57
CA MET A 210 6.29 1.06 -1.68
C MET A 210 7.10 1.41 -0.43
N ILE A 211 7.74 0.41 0.18
CA ILE A 211 8.63 0.58 1.33
C ILE A 211 10.00 0.05 0.94
N SER A 212 10.96 0.95 0.75
CA SER A 212 12.32 0.63 0.27
C SER A 212 13.35 1.56 0.91
N ASP A 213 14.60 1.15 0.91
CA ASP A 213 15.72 1.95 1.40
C ASP A 213 16.52 2.62 0.28
N GLY A 214 16.12 2.51 -1.00
CA GLY A 214 16.86 3.21 -2.03
C GLY A 214 16.66 2.78 -3.47
N ALA A 215 17.77 2.62 -4.18
CA ALA A 215 17.81 2.33 -5.60
C ALA A 215 17.79 0.82 -5.90
N PRO A 216 17.24 0.40 -7.05
CA PRO A 216 17.29 -0.99 -7.48
C PRO A 216 18.73 -1.40 -7.80
N VAL A 217 19.16 -2.52 -7.23
CA VAL A 217 20.50 -3.09 -7.42
C VAL A 217 20.42 -4.59 -7.67
N ASP A 218 20.96 -5.02 -8.81
CA ASP A 218 21.22 -6.42 -9.14
C ASP A 218 22.53 -6.51 -9.93
N ASP A 219 23.58 -7.00 -9.28
CA ASP A 219 24.94 -7.07 -9.84
C ASP A 219 24.97 -7.84 -11.16
N SER A 220 24.22 -8.93 -11.26
CA SER A 220 24.19 -9.75 -12.46
C SER A 220 23.62 -9.03 -13.66
N THR A 221 22.56 -8.28 -13.45
CA THR A 221 21.90 -7.47 -14.50
C THR A 221 22.74 -6.26 -14.86
N LEU A 222 23.26 -5.53 -13.87
CA LEU A 222 24.04 -4.31 -14.10
C LEU A 222 25.41 -4.56 -14.72
N SER A 223 25.98 -5.77 -14.56
CA SER A 223 27.27 -6.13 -15.16
C SER A 223 27.25 -6.23 -16.68
N VAL A 224 26.08 -6.40 -17.28
CA VAL A 224 25.92 -6.69 -18.73
C VAL A 224 24.94 -5.73 -19.44
N ASN A 225 24.31 -4.85 -18.69
CA ASN A 225 23.42 -3.80 -19.18
C ASN A 225 23.96 -2.41 -18.80
N PRO A 226 23.44 -1.33 -19.36
CA PRO A 226 23.78 0.03 -18.92
C PRO A 226 23.56 0.18 -17.39
N GLY A 227 24.46 0.89 -16.72
CA GLY A 227 24.41 1.04 -15.25
C GLY A 227 23.13 1.64 -14.68
N ASN A 228 22.34 2.35 -15.50
CA ASN A 228 21.04 2.90 -15.13
C ASN A 228 19.85 2.04 -15.60
N TYR A 229 20.08 0.81 -16.07
CA TYR A 229 19.05 -0.05 -16.66
C TYR A 229 17.85 -0.27 -15.71
N LEU A 230 18.12 -0.70 -14.49
CA LEU A 230 17.07 -0.97 -13.49
C LEU A 230 16.39 0.33 -13.02
N GLU A 231 17.17 1.40 -12.84
CA GLU A 231 16.62 2.70 -12.45
C GLU A 231 15.68 3.29 -13.53
N ARG A 232 16.07 3.21 -14.80
CA ARG A 232 15.22 3.64 -15.92
C ARG A 232 13.92 2.87 -15.97
N HIS A 233 13.97 1.56 -15.76
CA HIS A 233 12.78 0.73 -15.73
C HIS A 233 11.87 1.10 -14.54
N LEU A 234 12.43 1.27 -13.34
CA LEU A 234 11.69 1.71 -12.17
C LEU A 234 10.98 3.06 -12.42
N ARG A 235 11.70 4.06 -12.96
CA ARG A 235 11.11 5.37 -13.29
C ARG A 235 9.98 5.28 -14.30
N TRP A 236 10.13 4.42 -15.31
CA TRP A 236 9.08 4.19 -16.29
C TRP A 236 7.83 3.56 -15.66
N VAL A 237 7.99 2.55 -14.80
CA VAL A 237 6.86 1.94 -14.09
C VAL A 237 6.16 2.93 -13.17
N ILE A 238 6.93 3.75 -12.43
CA ILE A 238 6.38 4.78 -11.55
C ILE A 238 5.54 5.77 -12.39
N GLU A 239 6.07 6.29 -13.49
CA GLU A 239 5.37 7.22 -14.37
C GLU A 239 4.08 6.60 -14.93
N GLU A 240 4.11 5.33 -15.35
CA GLU A 240 2.93 4.60 -15.83
C GLU A 240 1.85 4.49 -14.74
N VAL A 241 2.24 4.14 -13.51
CA VAL A 241 1.29 4.01 -12.39
C VAL A 241 0.73 5.37 -11.98
N GLU A 242 1.58 6.40 -11.85
CA GLU A 242 1.16 7.73 -11.39
C GLU A 242 0.32 8.51 -12.39
N THR A 243 0.49 8.23 -13.71
CA THR A 243 -0.16 9.05 -14.77
C THR A 243 -1.31 8.36 -15.47
N ARG A 244 -1.29 7.02 -15.57
CA ARG A 244 -2.23 6.24 -16.40
C ARG A 244 -3.07 5.25 -15.61
N SER A 245 -2.78 5.04 -14.33
CA SER A 245 -3.46 4.05 -13.49
C SER A 245 -4.47 4.71 -12.54
N PRO A 246 -5.55 4.01 -12.20
CA PRO A 246 -6.44 4.41 -11.10
C PRO A 246 -5.86 4.09 -9.71
N VAL A 247 -4.65 3.54 -9.64
CA VAL A 247 -3.97 3.17 -8.39
C VAL A 247 -3.15 4.36 -7.89
N GLU A 248 -3.37 4.74 -6.64
CA GLU A 248 -2.58 5.77 -5.97
C GLU A 248 -1.25 5.18 -5.52
N LEU A 249 -0.13 5.82 -5.91
CA LEU A 249 1.21 5.37 -5.56
C LEU A 249 1.83 6.27 -4.50
N ILE A 250 2.35 5.65 -3.43
CA ILE A 250 3.04 6.31 -2.33
C ILE A 250 4.32 5.54 -2.03
N ALA A 251 5.37 6.24 -1.66
CA ALA A 251 6.61 5.62 -1.23
C ALA A 251 6.99 6.02 0.19
N ILE A 252 7.59 5.07 0.89
CA ILE A 252 8.16 5.25 2.22
C ILE A 252 9.62 4.85 2.15
N GLY A 253 10.51 5.84 2.23
CA GLY A 253 11.94 5.62 2.31
C GLY A 253 12.35 5.30 3.75
N ILE A 254 13.13 4.24 3.96
CA ILE A 254 13.68 3.89 5.26
C ILE A 254 15.16 4.29 5.29
N GLY A 255 15.47 5.36 6.03
CA GLY A 255 16.85 5.86 6.15
C GLY A 255 17.40 6.56 4.91
N HIS A 256 16.69 6.52 3.78
CA HIS A 256 17.09 7.16 2.53
C HIS A 256 15.95 7.93 1.91
N ASP A 257 16.30 9.02 1.23
CA ASP A 257 15.34 9.85 0.51
C ASP A 257 14.94 9.21 -0.83
N VAL A 258 13.66 8.86 -0.94
CA VAL A 258 13.04 8.29 -2.15
C VAL A 258 12.23 9.32 -2.96
N THR A 259 12.20 10.59 -2.54
CA THR A 259 11.47 11.68 -3.23
C THR A 259 11.98 11.92 -4.65
N ARG A 260 13.21 11.52 -4.95
CA ARG A 260 13.79 11.59 -6.30
C ARG A 260 13.12 10.67 -7.32
N TYR A 261 12.38 9.67 -6.85
CA TYR A 261 11.67 8.71 -7.70
C TYR A 261 10.16 8.93 -7.70
N TYR A 262 9.57 9.17 -6.53
CA TYR A 262 8.13 9.18 -6.31
C TYR A 262 7.63 10.59 -6.00
N ARG A 263 6.49 10.98 -6.59
CA ARG A 263 5.87 12.29 -6.32
C ARG A 263 5.34 12.40 -4.89
N ARG A 264 4.79 11.29 -4.38
CA ARG A 264 4.27 11.20 -3.02
C ARG A 264 5.16 10.28 -2.20
N ALA A 265 6.11 10.85 -1.51
CA ALA A 265 7.08 10.10 -0.72
C ALA A 265 7.26 10.68 0.68
N VAL A 266 7.58 9.80 1.62
CA VAL A 266 7.93 10.14 3.00
C VAL A 266 9.20 9.39 3.37
N THR A 267 10.13 10.05 4.03
CA THR A 267 11.32 9.40 4.57
C THR A 267 11.16 9.18 6.07
N ILE A 268 11.49 7.98 6.54
CA ILE A 268 11.42 7.58 7.95
C ILE A 268 12.79 7.05 8.36
N VAL A 269 13.32 7.56 9.45
CA VAL A 269 14.59 7.11 10.03
C VAL A 269 14.36 6.13 11.16
N ASP A 270 13.27 6.30 11.91
CA ASP A 270 12.93 5.48 13.06
C ASP A 270 11.47 5.03 13.07
N ALA A 271 11.22 3.85 13.66
CA ALA A 271 9.86 3.31 13.78
C ALA A 271 8.92 4.19 14.63
N GLU A 272 9.46 5.03 15.50
CA GLU A 272 8.68 5.99 16.30
C GLU A 272 8.11 7.13 15.45
N GLU A 273 8.80 7.53 14.38
CA GLU A 273 8.35 8.53 13.42
C GLU A 273 7.15 8.06 12.60
N LEU A 274 6.97 6.74 12.48
CA LEU A 274 5.78 6.13 11.89
C LEU A 274 4.47 6.59 12.53
N GLY A 275 4.49 6.81 13.84
CA GLY A 275 3.32 7.27 14.57
C GLY A 275 2.89 8.71 14.26
N GLY A 276 3.81 9.53 13.76
CA GLY A 276 3.56 10.93 13.38
C GLY A 276 3.44 11.14 11.88
N ALA A 277 4.54 11.02 11.16
CA ALA A 277 4.63 11.37 9.74
C ALA A 277 3.75 10.50 8.83
N MET A 278 3.69 9.20 9.08
CA MET A 278 2.81 8.32 8.31
C MET A 278 1.33 8.56 8.56
N THR A 279 0.96 8.87 9.81
CA THR A 279 -0.45 9.19 10.10
C THR A 279 -0.85 10.45 9.37
N GLU A 280 0.03 11.45 9.32
CA GLU A 280 -0.25 12.70 8.63
C GLU A 280 -0.35 12.49 7.12
N LYS A 281 0.58 11.76 6.52
CA LYS A 281 0.54 11.46 5.08
C LYS A 281 -0.63 10.57 4.65
N LEU A 282 -0.92 9.51 5.40
CA LEU A 282 -2.11 8.71 5.15
C LEU A 282 -3.39 9.54 5.32
N ALA A 283 -3.41 10.40 6.32
CA ALA A 283 -4.53 11.28 6.55
C ALA A 283 -4.67 12.34 5.45
N GLU A 284 -3.57 12.95 4.97
CA GLU A 284 -3.55 13.89 3.84
C GLU A 284 -4.06 13.20 2.55
N LEU A 285 -3.64 11.96 2.29
CA LEU A 285 -4.11 11.20 1.13
C LEU A 285 -5.60 10.94 1.13
N PHE A 286 -6.17 10.71 2.31
CA PHE A 286 -7.62 10.60 2.44
C PHE A 286 -8.33 11.96 2.32
N ASP A 287 -7.67 13.08 2.69
CA ASP A 287 -8.24 14.44 2.63
C ASP A 287 -8.22 15.06 1.22
N GLU A 288 -7.18 14.82 0.42
CA GLU A 288 -7.02 15.43 -0.93
C GLU A 288 -8.15 15.04 -1.89
N GLU A 289 -8.72 13.85 -1.79
CA GLU A 289 -9.83 13.44 -2.64
C GLU A 289 -11.18 14.04 -2.24
N ALA A 290 -11.43 14.31 -0.98
CA ALA A 290 -12.63 15.00 -0.55
C ALA A 290 -12.78 16.39 -1.20
N GLN A 291 -11.65 17.00 -1.60
CA GLN A 291 -11.60 18.27 -2.31
C GLN A 291 -11.65 18.13 -3.84
N ALA A 292 -11.37 16.97 -4.41
CA ALA A 292 -11.32 16.74 -5.86
C ALA A 292 -12.70 16.38 -6.48
N GLU A 293 -13.60 15.81 -5.73
CA GLU A 293 -14.96 15.43 -6.22
C GLU A 293 -15.89 16.56 -6.63
N PRO A 294 -15.93 17.74 -5.97
CA PRO A 294 -16.83 18.81 -6.40
C PRO A 294 -16.53 19.36 -7.80
N ARG A 295 -15.33 19.13 -8.32
CA ARG A 295 -14.93 19.64 -9.67
C ARG A 295 -15.35 18.75 -10.84
N ARG A 296 -15.62 17.45 -10.62
CA ARG A 296 -16.07 16.53 -11.69
C ARG A 296 -17.55 16.60 -11.99
N MET A 297 -18.40 16.86 -11.00
CA MET A 297 -19.84 16.98 -11.22
C MET A 297 -20.28 18.27 -11.93
N ARG A 298 -19.49 19.34 -11.91
CA ARG A 298 -19.82 20.62 -12.59
C ARG A 298 -19.53 20.65 -14.10
N ARG A 299 -18.97 19.60 -14.68
CA ARG A 299 -18.64 19.55 -16.13
C ARG A 299 -19.61 18.70 -16.98
N LEU A 300 -20.63 18.11 -16.38
CA LEU A 300 -21.62 17.31 -17.12
C LEU A 300 -22.97 18.03 -17.32
N ASP A 301 -23.13 19.24 -16.77
CA ASP A 301 -24.36 20.05 -16.87
C ASP A 301 -24.11 21.41 -17.56
N ALA A 302 -23.14 21.48 -18.50
CA ALA A 302 -22.93 22.66 -19.34
C ALA A 302 -22.94 22.29 -20.83
#